data_3efefe131da3b8199d514d32f559a644
#
_entry.id   3efefe131da3b8199d514d32f559a644
#
_cell.length_a   1.000
_cell.length_b   1.000
_cell.length_c   1.000
_cell.angle_alpha   90.00
_cell.angle_beta   90.00
_cell.angle_gamma   90.00
#
_symmetry.space_group_name_H-M   'P 1'
#
loop_
_entity.id
_entity.type
_entity.pdbx_description
1 polymer ?
#
loop_
_entity_poly.entity_id
_entity_poly.type
_entity_poly.pdbx_seq_one_letter_code
_entity_poly.pdbx_strand_id
1 'polypeptide(L)'
;MGGFFGVAAKEDCVFDLFFGTDYHSHLGTRRAGMAVYSKEEGYNRAIHNIENAPFRTKFDKDVNEMHGHLGIGCISDFEPQPLMVRSHHGTYAITTVGKINNTDAIIKDLFAKGHSHFLEMSGGDINATELVAAIVNQKDNLVEGIQSVSYTHLTLPT
;
A
#
# COMPACT_ATOMS: atom_id res chain seq x y z
N MET A 1 3.83 -7.99 -11.87
CA MET A 1 2.79 -8.47 -10.93
C MET A 1 3.21 -8.15 -9.51
N GLY A 2 2.38 -8.38 -8.55
CA GLY A 2 2.69 -8.13 -7.15
C GLY A 2 1.81 -8.97 -6.24
N GLY A 3 2.00 -8.84 -4.94
CA GLY A 3 1.20 -9.50 -3.92
C GLY A 3 1.16 -8.66 -2.66
N PHE A 4 0.18 -8.87 -1.83
CA PHE A 4 0.11 -8.24 -0.52
C PHE A 4 -0.32 -9.23 0.55
N PHE A 5 0.04 -8.92 1.78
CA PHE A 5 -0.32 -9.67 2.97
C PHE A 5 -0.75 -8.70 4.07
N GLY A 6 -1.77 -9.06 4.82
CA GLY A 6 -2.25 -8.25 5.94
C GLY A 6 -2.42 -9.12 7.19
N VAL A 7 -2.13 -8.55 8.34
CA VAL A 7 -2.24 -9.22 9.63
C VAL A 7 -2.79 -8.29 10.70
N ALA A 8 -3.65 -8.83 11.54
CA ALA A 8 -4.14 -8.19 12.75
C ALA A 8 -4.05 -9.22 13.90
N ALA A 9 -3.33 -8.89 14.96
CA ALA A 9 -3.06 -9.81 16.06
C ALA A 9 -3.25 -9.14 17.42
N LYS A 10 -3.35 -9.95 18.46
CA LYS A 10 -3.37 -9.47 19.87
C LYS A 10 -1.96 -9.17 20.38
N GLU A 11 -0.98 -9.85 19.83
CA GLU A 11 0.44 -9.72 20.15
C GLU A 11 1.20 -9.13 18.96
N ASP A 12 2.50 -8.92 19.10
CA ASP A 12 3.35 -8.41 18.02
C ASP A 12 3.25 -9.32 16.79
N CYS A 13 2.99 -8.72 15.62
CA CYS A 13 2.74 -9.45 14.38
C CYS A 13 3.83 -9.23 13.31
N VAL A 14 4.95 -8.61 13.66
CA VAL A 14 5.97 -8.23 12.67
C VAL A 14 6.56 -9.44 11.96
N PHE A 15 6.85 -10.53 12.67
CA PHE A 15 7.35 -11.75 12.06
C PHE A 15 6.33 -12.44 11.16
N ASP A 16 5.04 -12.47 11.57
CA ASP A 16 3.97 -13.00 10.73
C ASP A 16 3.82 -12.20 9.44
N LEU A 17 3.88 -10.86 9.56
CA LEU A 17 3.89 -9.96 8.42
C LEU A 17 5.08 -10.19 7.50
N PHE A 18 6.27 -10.31 8.07
CA PHE A 18 7.52 -10.55 7.35
C PHE A 18 7.46 -11.84 6.53
N PHE A 19 7.10 -12.97 7.16
CA PHE A 19 6.99 -14.24 6.46
C PHE A 19 5.83 -14.31 5.48
N GLY A 20 4.69 -13.69 5.81
CA GLY A 20 3.55 -13.61 4.91
C GLY A 20 3.85 -12.78 3.66
N THR A 21 4.60 -11.68 3.81
CA THR A 21 5.04 -10.86 2.68
C THR A 21 6.11 -11.58 1.86
N ASP A 22 7.09 -12.21 2.52
CA ASP A 22 8.13 -12.99 1.86
C ASP A 22 7.57 -14.13 1.00
N TYR A 23 6.48 -14.76 1.45
CA TYR A 23 5.79 -15.78 0.67
C TYR A 23 5.36 -15.28 -0.72
N HIS A 24 5.06 -13.99 -0.85
CA HIS A 24 4.71 -13.34 -2.10
C HIS A 24 5.91 -12.76 -2.87
N SER A 25 7.13 -12.85 -2.35
CA SER A 25 8.32 -12.23 -2.94
C SER A 25 8.65 -12.73 -4.35
N HIS A 26 8.17 -13.94 -4.71
CA HIS A 26 8.29 -14.49 -6.06
C HIS A 26 7.34 -13.85 -7.10
N LEU A 27 6.37 -13.05 -6.66
CA LEU A 27 5.37 -12.41 -7.54
C LEU A 27 5.82 -11.05 -8.08
N GLY A 28 6.91 -10.50 -7.58
CA GLY A 28 7.46 -9.22 -8.03
C GLY A 28 8.96 -9.18 -7.81
N THR A 29 9.65 -8.33 -8.56
CA THR A 29 11.11 -8.34 -8.62
C THR A 29 11.76 -7.03 -8.24
N ARG A 30 11.01 -5.93 -8.05
CA ARG A 30 11.60 -4.61 -7.89
C ARG A 30 11.53 -4.05 -6.51
N ARG A 31 10.35 -4.03 -5.90
CA ARG A 31 10.13 -3.34 -4.64
C ARG A 31 9.33 -4.18 -3.66
N ALA A 32 9.61 -3.98 -2.40
CA ALA A 32 8.83 -4.53 -1.32
C ALA A 32 8.68 -3.50 -0.20
N GLY A 33 7.60 -3.58 0.55
CA GLY A 33 7.37 -2.72 1.69
C GLY A 33 6.54 -3.38 2.76
N MET A 34 6.77 -2.94 3.98
CA MET A 34 5.97 -3.31 5.15
C MET A 34 5.60 -2.05 5.93
N ALA A 35 4.40 -2.01 6.48
CA ALA A 35 3.97 -1.01 7.43
C ALA A 35 3.27 -1.71 8.60
N VAL A 36 3.62 -1.29 9.81
CA VAL A 36 3.02 -1.81 11.05
C VAL A 36 2.51 -0.66 11.90
N TYR A 37 1.57 -0.97 12.78
CA TYR A 37 1.03 -0.02 13.73
C TYR A 37 0.95 -0.63 15.14
N SER A 38 1.40 0.14 16.11
CA SER A 38 1.14 -0.09 17.54
C SER A 38 0.58 1.18 18.19
N LYS A 39 -0.09 1.03 19.33
CA LYS A 39 -0.56 2.20 20.10
C LYS A 39 0.57 2.99 20.71
N GLU A 40 1.65 2.31 21.06
CA GLU A 40 2.81 2.86 21.78
C GLU A 40 3.71 3.64 20.85
N GLU A 41 4.02 3.11 19.68
CA GLU A 41 5.00 3.67 18.75
C GLU A 41 4.36 4.34 17.52
N GLY A 42 3.06 4.10 17.28
CA GLY A 42 2.36 4.57 16.10
C GLY A 42 2.69 3.74 14.86
N TYR A 43 2.82 4.42 13.71
CA TYR A 43 3.15 3.79 12.44
C TYR A 43 4.66 3.69 12.22
N ASN A 44 5.11 2.53 11.76
CA ASN A 44 6.46 2.31 11.28
C ASN A 44 6.40 1.67 9.89
N ARG A 45 7.21 2.16 8.94
CA ARG A 45 7.19 1.72 7.55
C ARG A 45 8.61 1.57 7.01
N ALA A 46 8.86 0.47 6.30
CA ALA A 46 10.08 0.26 5.52
C ALA A 46 9.73 -0.14 4.08
N ILE A 47 10.46 0.44 3.12
CA ILE A 47 10.34 0.12 1.69
C ILE A 47 11.74 -0.08 1.15
N HIS A 48 11.97 -1.20 0.46
CA HIS A 48 13.26 -1.52 -0.14
C HIS A 48 13.14 -1.94 -1.60
N ASN A 49 14.20 -1.65 -2.36
CA ASN A 49 14.44 -2.27 -3.66
C ASN A 49 14.96 -3.68 -3.45
N ILE A 50 14.32 -4.68 -4.07
CA ILE A 50 14.67 -6.09 -3.95
C ILE A 50 15.24 -6.68 -5.25
N GLU A 51 15.61 -5.82 -6.23
CA GLU A 51 16.19 -6.27 -7.50
C GLU A 51 17.56 -6.95 -7.32
N ASN A 52 18.36 -6.44 -6.40
CA ASN A 52 19.76 -6.85 -6.21
C ASN A 52 19.99 -7.73 -4.99
N ALA A 53 18.98 -7.95 -4.16
CA ALA A 53 19.07 -8.82 -2.98
C ALA A 53 17.68 -9.33 -2.58
N PRO A 54 17.58 -10.55 -2.04
CA PRO A 54 16.31 -11.14 -1.62
C PRO A 54 15.60 -10.29 -0.56
N PHE A 55 14.27 -10.39 -0.54
CA PHE A 55 13.40 -9.74 0.43
C PHE A 55 13.92 -9.89 1.87
N ARG A 56 14.21 -11.11 2.30
CA ARG A 56 14.67 -11.41 3.66
C ARG A 56 15.93 -10.62 4.04
N THR A 57 16.89 -10.53 3.14
CA THR A 57 18.14 -9.79 3.38
C THR A 57 17.89 -8.29 3.53
N LYS A 58 16.99 -7.74 2.73
CA LYS A 58 16.68 -6.31 2.75
C LYS A 58 15.93 -5.87 4.01
N PHE A 59 15.07 -6.74 4.54
CA PHE A 59 14.22 -6.44 5.69
C PHE A 59 14.72 -7.00 7.01
N ASP A 60 15.88 -7.64 7.05
CA ASP A 60 16.42 -8.26 8.26
C ASP A 60 16.57 -7.27 9.42
N LYS A 61 17.05 -6.07 9.15
CA LYS A 61 17.16 -5.02 10.16
C LYS A 61 15.77 -4.51 10.58
N ASP A 62 14.92 -4.22 9.62
CA ASP A 62 13.60 -3.63 9.89
C ASP A 62 12.73 -4.55 10.74
N VAL A 63 12.72 -5.85 10.46
CA VAL A 63 11.92 -6.83 11.20
C VAL A 63 12.34 -6.95 12.68
N ASN A 64 13.59 -6.64 13.00
CA ASN A 64 14.07 -6.63 14.36
C ASN A 64 13.84 -5.30 15.11
N GLU A 65 13.56 -4.23 14.39
CA GLU A 65 13.34 -2.89 14.95
C GLU A 65 11.84 -2.48 14.96
N MET A 66 11.04 -3.08 14.12
CA MET A 66 9.61 -2.81 14.03
C MET A 66 8.81 -3.56 15.10
N HIS A 67 7.76 -2.92 15.61
CA HIS A 67 6.78 -3.53 16.51
C HIS A 67 5.37 -3.11 16.13
N GLY A 68 4.42 -4.04 16.20
CA GLY A 68 3.02 -3.70 15.92
C GLY A 68 2.05 -4.87 16.01
N HIS A 69 0.78 -4.52 16.15
CA HIS A 69 -0.34 -5.48 16.23
C HIS A 69 -1.16 -5.53 14.95
N LEU A 70 -0.99 -4.52 14.09
CA LEU A 70 -1.59 -4.45 12.76
C LEU A 70 -0.46 -4.26 11.75
N GLY A 71 -0.54 -4.95 10.64
CA GLY A 71 0.48 -4.84 9.61
C GLY A 71 -0.05 -5.13 8.21
N ILE A 72 0.54 -4.45 7.24
CA ILE A 72 0.39 -4.75 5.81
C ILE A 72 1.75 -4.81 5.15
N GLY A 73 1.91 -5.74 4.23
CA GLY A 73 3.12 -5.90 3.42
C GLY A 73 2.77 -6.04 1.95
N CYS A 74 3.65 -5.58 1.08
CA CYS A 74 3.44 -5.58 -0.36
C CYS A 74 4.72 -5.90 -1.11
N ILE A 75 4.58 -6.66 -2.17
CA ILE A 75 5.56 -6.83 -3.23
C ILE A 75 5.02 -6.12 -4.47
N SER A 76 5.81 -5.25 -5.08
CA SER A 76 5.41 -4.44 -6.23
C SER A 76 6.52 -4.36 -7.27
N ASP A 77 6.16 -4.38 -8.55
CA ASP A 77 7.10 -4.17 -9.65
C ASP A 77 7.27 -2.69 -10.02
N PHE A 78 6.38 -1.82 -9.60
CA PHE A 78 6.35 -0.44 -10.09
C PHE A 78 6.48 0.58 -8.97
N GLU A 79 5.67 0.51 -7.96
CA GLU A 79 5.44 1.58 -7.02
C GLU A 79 6.01 1.29 -5.62
N PRO A 80 6.59 2.30 -4.96
CA PRO A 80 6.92 2.18 -3.54
C PRO A 80 5.61 2.13 -2.73
N GLN A 81 5.43 1.04 -1.99
CA GLN A 81 4.26 0.76 -1.16
C GLN A 81 4.70 0.06 0.14
N PRO A 82 3.91 0.10 1.24
CA PRO A 82 2.63 0.80 1.43
C PRO A 82 2.77 2.32 1.47
N LEU A 83 1.72 3.04 1.07
CA LEU A 83 1.62 4.49 1.28
C LEU A 83 1.01 4.81 2.64
N MET A 84 1.51 5.87 3.27
CA MET A 84 0.91 6.45 4.47
C MET A 84 0.01 7.60 4.06
N VAL A 85 -1.23 7.58 4.52
CA VAL A 85 -2.25 8.58 4.16
C VAL A 85 -2.81 9.22 5.42
N ARG A 86 -2.92 10.55 5.41
CA ARG A 86 -3.68 11.31 6.40
C ARG A 86 -4.90 11.94 5.73
N SER A 87 -6.08 11.60 6.20
CA SER A 87 -7.35 12.10 5.66
C SER A 87 -8.36 12.35 6.77
N HIS A 88 -9.59 12.70 6.39
CA HIS A 88 -10.71 12.80 7.34
C HIS A 88 -11.08 11.44 7.98
N HIS A 89 -10.69 10.32 7.37
CA HIS A 89 -10.78 9.00 7.99
C HIS A 89 -9.73 8.73 9.08
N GLY A 90 -8.81 9.66 9.32
CA GLY A 90 -7.65 9.47 10.17
C GLY A 90 -6.38 9.15 9.39
N THR A 91 -5.40 8.58 10.06
CA THR A 91 -4.16 8.10 9.44
C THR A 91 -4.27 6.60 9.18
N TYR A 92 -3.91 6.17 7.98
CA TYR A 92 -3.88 4.76 7.62
C TYR A 92 -2.76 4.46 6.63
N ALA A 93 -2.35 3.21 6.57
CA ALA A 93 -1.47 2.69 5.53
C ALA A 93 -2.30 1.96 4.47
N ILE A 94 -1.95 2.12 3.21
CA ILE A 94 -2.64 1.49 2.09
C ILE A 94 -1.66 0.84 1.12
N THR A 95 -2.04 -0.32 0.63
CA THR A 95 -1.34 -1.00 -0.47
C THR A 95 -2.34 -1.49 -1.50
N THR A 96 -1.93 -1.55 -2.75
CA THR A 96 -2.77 -2.01 -3.85
C THR A 96 -1.99 -2.93 -4.78
N VAL A 97 -2.67 -3.95 -5.26
CA VAL A 97 -2.20 -4.82 -6.33
C VAL A 97 -3.31 -4.93 -7.37
N GLY A 98 -3.11 -4.30 -8.52
CA GLY A 98 -4.11 -4.26 -9.58
C GLY A 98 -3.79 -3.22 -10.64
N LYS A 99 -4.63 -3.15 -11.66
CA LYS A 99 -4.52 -2.17 -12.74
C LYS A 99 -5.80 -1.33 -12.78
N ILE A 100 -5.62 -0.01 -12.84
CA ILE A 100 -6.71 0.94 -13.07
C ILE A 100 -6.71 1.26 -14.56
N ASN A 101 -7.82 0.99 -15.23
CA ASN A 101 -7.88 1.13 -16.70
C ASN A 101 -8.30 2.52 -17.18
N ASN A 102 -8.96 3.31 -16.33
CA ASN A 102 -9.52 4.60 -16.68
C ASN A 102 -8.91 5.77 -15.88
N THR A 103 -7.61 5.69 -15.66
CA THR A 103 -6.84 6.62 -14.81
C THR A 103 -7.09 8.09 -15.18
N ASP A 104 -6.97 8.46 -16.45
CA ASP A 104 -7.13 9.85 -16.90
C ASP A 104 -8.53 10.41 -16.62
N ALA A 105 -9.56 9.59 -16.80
CA ALA A 105 -10.93 9.98 -16.52
C ALA A 105 -11.17 10.20 -15.02
N ILE A 106 -10.58 9.33 -14.18
CA ILE A 106 -10.64 9.45 -12.72
C ILE A 106 -9.91 10.71 -12.25
N ILE A 107 -8.71 10.96 -12.74
CA ILE A 107 -7.92 12.15 -12.40
C ILE A 107 -8.69 13.43 -12.75
N LYS A 108 -9.28 13.47 -13.94
CA LYS A 108 -10.09 14.62 -14.38
C LYS A 108 -11.30 14.84 -13.47
N ASP A 109 -12.00 13.78 -13.09
CA ASP A 109 -13.13 13.85 -12.17
C ASP A 109 -12.70 14.32 -10.76
N LEU A 110 -11.58 13.80 -10.24
CA LEU A 110 -11.01 14.21 -8.97
C LEU A 110 -10.66 15.69 -8.96
N PHE A 111 -10.00 16.20 -10.00
CA PHE A 111 -9.69 17.63 -10.11
C PHE A 111 -10.94 18.50 -10.21
N ALA A 112 -11.96 18.04 -10.92
CA ALA A 112 -13.26 18.75 -11.00
C ALA A 112 -13.97 18.80 -9.63
N LYS A 113 -13.72 17.85 -8.75
CA LYS A 113 -14.24 17.78 -7.38
C LYS A 113 -13.37 18.48 -6.33
N GLY A 114 -12.32 19.16 -6.74
CA GLY A 114 -11.47 19.97 -5.87
C GLY A 114 -10.19 19.29 -5.39
N HIS A 115 -9.86 18.10 -5.85
CA HIS A 115 -8.52 17.53 -5.65
C HIS A 115 -7.51 18.40 -6.39
N SER A 116 -6.43 18.83 -5.73
CA SER A 116 -5.55 19.83 -6.30
C SER A 116 -4.26 19.26 -6.89
N HIS A 117 -3.77 18.14 -6.37
CA HIS A 117 -2.48 17.58 -6.76
C HIS A 117 -2.34 16.11 -6.33
N PHE A 118 -1.36 15.44 -6.92
CA PHE A 118 -0.83 14.16 -6.48
C PHE A 118 0.65 14.33 -6.12
N LEU A 119 1.11 13.67 -5.07
CA LEU A 119 2.46 13.81 -4.54
C LEU A 119 3.38 12.66 -4.94
N GLU A 120 2.84 11.45 -4.95
CA GLU A 120 3.60 10.25 -5.28
C GLU A 120 3.57 9.99 -6.79
N MET A 121 4.69 10.22 -7.44
CA MET A 121 4.86 9.99 -8.88
C MET A 121 5.83 8.85 -9.13
N SER A 122 5.52 8.01 -10.10
CA SER A 122 6.38 6.90 -10.51
C SER A 122 6.66 6.98 -12.01
N GLY A 123 7.92 7.28 -12.36
CA GLY A 123 8.32 7.37 -13.77
C GLY A 123 7.63 8.48 -14.57
N GLY A 124 7.12 9.52 -13.91
CA GLY A 124 6.36 10.60 -14.53
C GLY A 124 4.84 10.39 -14.51
N ASP A 125 4.37 9.21 -14.09
CA ASP A 125 2.97 8.90 -13.94
C ASP A 125 2.51 9.00 -12.47
N ILE A 126 1.22 9.23 -12.26
CA ILE A 126 0.62 9.24 -10.92
C ILE A 126 0.67 7.83 -10.35
N ASN A 127 1.10 7.74 -9.08
CA ASN A 127 1.08 6.48 -8.34
C ASN A 127 -0.36 5.96 -8.21
N ALA A 128 -0.61 4.73 -8.70
CA ALA A 128 -1.94 4.14 -8.70
C ALA A 128 -2.50 3.93 -7.28
N THR A 129 -1.64 3.67 -6.30
CA THR A 129 -2.04 3.53 -4.90
C THR A 129 -2.50 4.87 -4.31
N GLU A 130 -1.85 5.98 -4.64
CA GLU A 130 -2.32 7.32 -4.26
C GLU A 130 -3.65 7.66 -4.93
N LEU A 131 -3.83 7.28 -6.19
CA LEU A 131 -5.10 7.46 -6.89
C LEU A 131 -6.24 6.69 -6.20
N VAL A 132 -5.99 5.45 -5.79
CA VAL A 132 -6.95 4.66 -4.99
C VAL A 132 -7.27 5.35 -3.67
N ALA A 133 -6.27 5.84 -2.96
CA ALA A 133 -6.47 6.58 -1.70
C ALA A 133 -7.33 7.84 -1.93
N ALA A 134 -7.11 8.57 -3.03
CA ALA A 134 -7.92 9.73 -3.38
C ALA A 134 -9.40 9.37 -3.65
N ILE A 135 -9.66 8.24 -4.30
CA ILE A 135 -11.03 7.75 -4.51
C ILE A 135 -11.68 7.36 -3.17
N VAL A 136 -10.96 6.61 -2.34
CA VAL A 136 -11.42 6.19 -1.01
C VAL A 136 -11.80 7.40 -0.16
N ASN A 137 -10.99 8.45 -0.20
CA ASN A 137 -11.20 9.68 0.57
C ASN A 137 -12.37 10.55 0.07
N GLN A 138 -13.00 10.22 -1.04
CA GLN A 138 -14.23 10.90 -1.49
C GLN A 138 -15.50 10.44 -0.75
N LYS A 139 -15.43 9.36 0.00
CA LYS A 139 -16.56 8.79 0.75
C LYS A 139 -16.50 9.17 2.22
N ASP A 140 -17.66 9.10 2.87
CA ASP A 140 -17.78 9.47 4.28
C ASP A 140 -17.17 8.44 5.24
N ASN A 141 -17.07 7.19 4.80
CA ASN A 141 -16.41 6.14 5.56
C ASN A 141 -15.49 5.27 4.69
N LEU A 142 -14.53 4.63 5.35
CA LEU A 142 -13.48 3.86 4.69
C LEU A 142 -14.03 2.64 3.93
N VAL A 143 -15.05 1.96 4.46
CA VAL A 143 -15.65 0.76 3.85
C VAL A 143 -16.31 1.10 2.53
N GLU A 144 -17.13 2.15 2.49
CA GLU A 144 -17.76 2.63 1.25
C GLU A 144 -16.70 3.11 0.24
N GLY A 145 -15.64 3.74 0.71
CA GLY A 145 -14.51 4.14 -0.11
C GLY A 145 -13.86 2.97 -0.82
N ILE A 146 -13.52 1.91 -0.09
CA ILE A 146 -12.92 0.68 -0.63
C ILE A 146 -13.89 -0.03 -1.59
N GLN A 147 -15.16 -0.12 -1.25
CA GLN A 147 -16.17 -0.71 -2.13
C GLN A 147 -16.30 0.07 -3.45
N SER A 148 -16.27 1.39 -3.38
CA SER A 148 -16.30 2.25 -4.58
C SER A 148 -15.15 1.94 -5.55
N VAL A 149 -13.95 1.72 -5.03
CA VAL A 149 -12.79 1.35 -5.85
C VAL A 149 -12.98 -0.03 -6.48
N SER A 150 -13.37 -1.02 -5.68
CA SER A 150 -13.49 -2.41 -6.13
C SER A 150 -14.54 -2.60 -7.23
N TYR A 151 -15.66 -1.88 -7.14
CA TYR A 151 -16.76 -2.03 -8.11
C TYR A 151 -16.57 -1.24 -9.40
N THR A 152 -15.83 -0.14 -9.37
CA THR A 152 -15.85 0.83 -10.48
C THR A 152 -14.51 0.95 -11.23
N HIS A 153 -13.39 0.59 -10.63
CA HIS A 153 -12.09 1.02 -11.13
C HIS A 153 -11.01 -0.06 -11.22
N LEU A 154 -11.10 -1.13 -10.43
CA LEU A 154 -10.13 -2.21 -10.45
C LEU A 154 -10.61 -3.37 -11.31
N THR A 155 -9.79 -3.75 -12.29
CA THR A 155 -9.87 -5.07 -12.91
C THR A 155 -8.75 -5.93 -12.36
N LEU A 156 -9.10 -7.13 -11.89
CA LEU A 156 -8.10 -8.11 -11.52
C LEU A 156 -7.32 -8.52 -12.78
N PRO A 157 -5.99 -8.65 -12.71
CA PRO A 157 -5.24 -9.22 -13.81
C PRO A 157 -5.72 -10.67 -14.04
N THR A 158 -6.19 -10.93 -15.24
CA THR A 158 -6.51 -12.29 -15.72
C THR A 158 -5.21 -13.04 -16.04
#